data_fa2bf8afb6e0ccc9e808dda9aaf3d42f
#
_entry.id   fa2bf8afb6e0ccc9e808dda9aaf3d42f
#
_cell.length_a   1.000
_cell.length_b   1.000
_cell.length_c   1.000
_cell.angle_alpha   90.00
_cell.angle_beta   90.00
_cell.angle_gamma   90.00
#
_symmetry.space_group_name_H-M   'P 1'
#
loop_
_entity.id
_entity.type
_entity.pdbx_description
1 polymer ?
#
loop_
_entity_poly.entity_id
_entity_poly.type
_entity_poly.pdbx_seq_one_letter_code
_entity_poly.pdbx_strand_id
1 'polypeptide(L)'
;MTFGNDSRVLITGGTGSFGRAFVKTVLDRYPQIKRLVVFSRDELKQWEMQQQFPIEKFPQLRFFIGDIRDKNRLGRALEGIDTVVHAAALKQVPAAEYNPMEFIKTNVLGAENLVQACLDTDVCRVVALSTDKAAAPINLYGATKLCSDKLFIAANNIKGDREIAFSVVRYGNVMGSRGSVIPLFISLKDNKLTIQNQSKKIDANSLKKNQDSKVSLKRKPVLS
;
A
#
# COMPACT_ATOMS: atom_id res chain seq x y z
N MET A 1 11.44 -16.75 -6.71
CA MET A 1 10.66 -17.57 -5.76
C MET A 1 9.64 -18.36 -6.57
N THR A 2 9.67 -19.67 -6.47
CA THR A 2 8.73 -20.58 -7.16
C THR A 2 7.84 -21.20 -6.09
N PHE A 3 6.54 -21.25 -6.32
CA PHE A 3 5.58 -21.90 -5.43
C PHE A 3 5.20 -23.27 -6.02
N GLY A 4 5.19 -24.31 -5.18
CA GLY A 4 4.66 -25.61 -5.53
C GLY A 4 3.17 -25.73 -5.20
N ASN A 5 2.57 -26.85 -5.57
CA ASN A 5 1.15 -27.11 -5.31
C ASN A 5 0.81 -27.15 -3.80
N ASP A 6 1.73 -27.59 -2.96
CA ASP A 6 1.54 -27.63 -1.52
C ASP A 6 1.85 -26.32 -0.80
N SER A 7 2.33 -25.29 -1.51
CA SER A 7 2.70 -24.01 -0.91
C SER A 7 1.52 -23.31 -0.25
N ARG A 8 1.77 -22.78 0.96
CA ARG A 8 0.81 -22.00 1.76
C ARG A 8 1.43 -20.68 2.10
N VAL A 9 0.97 -19.64 1.42
CA VAL A 9 1.57 -18.29 1.43
C VAL A 9 0.67 -17.31 2.17
N LEU A 10 1.25 -16.48 3.03
CA LEU A 10 0.57 -15.34 3.62
C LEU A 10 1.23 -14.04 3.17
N ILE A 11 0.43 -13.07 2.75
CA ILE A 11 0.89 -11.70 2.48
C ILE A 11 0.28 -10.72 3.47
N THR A 12 1.12 -10.03 4.25
CA THR A 12 0.67 -8.90 5.07
C THR A 12 0.56 -7.64 4.22
N GLY A 13 -0.42 -6.78 4.51
CA GLY A 13 -0.67 -5.60 3.67
C GLY A 13 -1.18 -5.96 2.27
N GLY A 14 -1.77 -7.14 2.11
CA GLY A 14 -2.17 -7.70 0.82
C GLY A 14 -3.23 -6.92 0.06
N THR A 15 -3.98 -6.01 0.71
CA THR A 15 -4.96 -5.11 0.06
C THR A 15 -4.33 -3.84 -0.53
N GLY A 16 -3.03 -3.60 -0.31
CA GLY A 16 -2.27 -2.51 -0.92
C GLY A 16 -2.00 -2.73 -2.42
N SER A 17 -1.41 -1.72 -3.10
CA SER A 17 -1.10 -1.80 -4.55
C SER A 17 -0.20 -2.99 -4.88
N PHE A 18 0.89 -3.19 -4.13
CA PHE A 18 1.76 -4.36 -4.29
C PHE A 18 1.00 -5.66 -3.99
N GLY A 19 0.26 -5.71 -2.88
CA GLY A 19 -0.45 -6.92 -2.46
C GLY A 19 -1.46 -7.41 -3.49
N ARG A 20 -2.25 -6.52 -4.08
CA ARG A 20 -3.19 -6.84 -5.15
C ARG A 20 -2.49 -7.41 -6.39
N ALA A 21 -1.38 -6.78 -6.81
CA ALA A 21 -0.58 -7.26 -7.94
C ALA A 21 0.06 -8.62 -7.63
N PHE A 22 0.60 -8.80 -6.42
CA PHE A 22 1.17 -10.06 -5.97
C PHE A 22 0.14 -11.19 -5.98
N VAL A 23 -1.05 -10.97 -5.37
CA VAL A 23 -2.12 -11.97 -5.32
C VAL A 23 -2.56 -12.35 -6.73
N LYS A 24 -2.79 -11.36 -7.61
CA LYS A 24 -3.12 -11.64 -9.01
C LYS A 24 -2.05 -12.50 -9.68
N THR A 25 -0.78 -12.10 -9.57
CA THR A 25 0.33 -12.82 -10.19
C THR A 25 0.48 -14.25 -9.65
N VAL A 26 0.27 -14.45 -8.34
CA VAL A 26 0.34 -15.79 -7.74
C VAL A 26 -0.80 -16.66 -8.24
N LEU A 27 -2.03 -16.16 -8.27
CA LEU A 27 -3.19 -16.91 -8.76
C LEU A 27 -3.08 -17.25 -10.25
N ASP A 28 -2.55 -16.33 -11.07
CA ASP A 28 -2.35 -16.55 -12.52
C ASP A 28 -1.22 -17.57 -12.80
N ARG A 29 -0.09 -17.51 -12.05
CA ARG A 29 1.09 -18.35 -12.32
C ARG A 29 1.08 -19.68 -11.58
N TYR A 30 0.41 -19.74 -10.44
CA TYR A 30 0.35 -20.89 -9.55
C TYR A 30 -1.11 -21.22 -9.16
N PRO A 31 -1.97 -21.55 -10.12
CA PRO A 31 -3.40 -21.76 -9.88
C PRO A 31 -3.68 -22.93 -8.92
N GLN A 32 -2.72 -23.84 -8.76
CA GLN A 32 -2.81 -25.01 -7.87
C GLN A 32 -2.19 -24.78 -6.49
N ILE A 33 -1.82 -23.54 -6.16
CA ILE A 33 -1.30 -23.22 -4.83
C ILE A 33 -2.30 -23.63 -3.74
N LYS A 34 -1.83 -24.29 -2.68
CA LYS A 34 -2.73 -24.86 -1.66
C LYS A 34 -3.47 -23.80 -0.87
N ARG A 35 -2.82 -22.71 -0.53
CA ARG A 35 -3.42 -21.60 0.22
C ARG A 35 -2.69 -20.28 -0.04
N LEU A 36 -3.45 -19.22 -0.25
CA LEU A 36 -2.96 -17.85 -0.31
C LEU A 36 -3.79 -16.99 0.66
N VAL A 37 -3.15 -16.46 1.70
CA VAL A 37 -3.80 -15.68 2.74
C VAL A 37 -3.47 -14.19 2.57
N VAL A 38 -4.49 -13.36 2.47
CA VAL A 38 -4.40 -11.90 2.51
C VAL A 38 -4.66 -11.44 3.94
N PHE A 39 -3.61 -10.93 4.60
CA PHE A 39 -3.71 -10.38 5.95
C PHE A 39 -3.66 -8.85 5.89
N SER A 40 -4.72 -8.17 6.33
CA SER A 40 -4.77 -6.72 6.39
C SER A 40 -5.83 -6.23 7.39
N ARG A 41 -5.73 -4.94 7.79
CA ARG A 41 -6.63 -4.30 8.76
C ARG A 41 -7.95 -3.85 8.15
N ASP A 42 -7.94 -3.51 6.87
CA ASP A 42 -9.00 -2.79 6.18
C ASP A 42 -10.02 -3.79 5.61
N GLU A 43 -11.14 -3.92 6.29
CA GLU A 43 -12.25 -4.80 5.91
C GLU A 43 -12.82 -4.43 4.54
N LEU A 44 -13.06 -3.14 4.29
CA LEU A 44 -13.66 -2.69 3.03
C LEU A 44 -12.77 -3.05 1.84
N LYS A 45 -11.45 -2.82 1.95
CA LYS A 45 -10.52 -3.22 0.88
C LYS A 45 -10.41 -4.74 0.70
N GLN A 46 -10.62 -5.52 1.76
CA GLN A 46 -10.72 -6.98 1.63
C GLN A 46 -12.00 -7.36 0.88
N TRP A 47 -13.13 -6.77 1.23
CA TRP A 47 -14.39 -6.97 0.52
C TRP A 47 -14.31 -6.60 -0.96
N GLU A 48 -13.76 -5.40 -1.29
CA GLU A 48 -13.50 -5.00 -2.68
C GLU A 48 -12.63 -6.01 -3.44
N MET A 49 -11.64 -6.57 -2.74
CA MET A 49 -10.73 -7.55 -3.34
C MET A 49 -11.40 -8.90 -3.56
N GLN A 50 -12.34 -9.29 -2.69
CA GLN A 50 -13.18 -10.49 -2.87
C GLN A 50 -14.07 -10.39 -4.11
N GLN A 51 -14.56 -9.19 -4.45
CA GLN A 51 -15.34 -9.00 -5.69
C GLN A 51 -14.46 -9.22 -6.95
N GLN A 52 -13.15 -8.93 -6.87
CA GLN A 52 -12.20 -9.17 -7.96
C GLN A 52 -11.75 -10.64 -8.05
N PHE A 53 -11.67 -11.31 -6.90
CA PHE A 53 -11.21 -12.68 -6.75
C PHE A 53 -12.25 -13.50 -5.97
N PRO A 54 -13.42 -13.81 -6.59
CA PRO A 54 -14.49 -14.53 -5.91
C PRO A 54 -14.03 -15.94 -5.53
N ILE A 55 -14.48 -16.42 -4.35
CA ILE A 55 -14.04 -17.69 -3.75
C ILE A 55 -14.41 -18.88 -4.62
N GLU A 56 -15.46 -18.81 -5.40
CA GLU A 56 -15.92 -19.85 -6.33
C GLU A 56 -14.88 -20.12 -7.43
N LYS A 57 -14.14 -19.08 -7.85
CA LYS A 57 -13.07 -19.18 -8.86
C LYS A 57 -11.69 -19.38 -8.22
N PHE A 58 -11.50 -18.90 -7.00
CA PHE A 58 -10.23 -18.93 -6.29
C PHE A 58 -10.37 -19.53 -4.89
N PRO A 59 -10.75 -20.82 -4.79
CA PRO A 59 -11.01 -21.47 -3.51
C PRO A 59 -9.80 -21.58 -2.60
N GLN A 60 -8.57 -21.37 -3.11
CA GLN A 60 -7.33 -21.33 -2.35
C GLN A 60 -7.09 -19.99 -1.66
N LEU A 61 -7.78 -18.90 -2.07
CA LEU A 61 -7.63 -17.56 -1.48
C LEU A 61 -8.39 -17.44 -0.16
N ARG A 62 -7.78 -16.82 0.83
CA ARG A 62 -8.38 -16.53 2.15
C ARG A 62 -8.11 -15.09 2.54
N PHE A 63 -9.09 -14.45 3.15
CA PHE A 63 -8.98 -13.11 3.69
C PHE A 63 -9.01 -13.17 5.21
N PHE A 64 -8.00 -12.57 5.84
CA PHE A 64 -7.81 -12.61 7.27
C PHE A 64 -7.67 -11.18 7.81
N ILE A 65 -8.68 -10.68 8.49
CA ILE A 65 -8.65 -9.36 9.12
C ILE A 65 -7.73 -9.40 10.34
N GLY A 66 -6.74 -8.51 10.37
CA GLY A 66 -5.82 -8.38 11.48
C GLY A 66 -4.82 -7.25 11.32
N ASP A 67 -4.26 -6.80 12.44
CA ASP A 67 -3.23 -5.78 12.51
C ASP A 67 -1.87 -6.43 12.77
N ILE A 68 -0.83 -5.97 12.07
CA ILE A 68 0.56 -6.42 12.28
C ILE A 68 1.06 -6.12 13.71
N ARG A 69 0.42 -5.20 14.42
CA ARG A 69 0.72 -4.85 15.81
C ARG A 69 0.18 -5.86 16.83
N ASP A 70 -0.67 -6.78 16.40
CA ASP A 70 -1.24 -7.84 17.22
C ASP A 70 -0.52 -9.17 16.95
N LYS A 71 0.44 -9.52 17.84
CA LYS A 71 1.23 -10.76 17.74
C LYS A 71 0.34 -12.00 17.80
N ASN A 72 -0.67 -12.01 18.68
CA ASN A 72 -1.55 -13.18 18.85
C ASN A 72 -2.37 -13.42 17.58
N ARG A 73 -2.89 -12.35 16.97
CA ARG A 73 -3.63 -12.44 15.72
C ARG A 73 -2.74 -12.91 14.56
N LEU A 74 -1.47 -12.46 14.51
CA LEU A 74 -0.49 -12.97 13.55
C LEU A 74 -0.25 -14.47 13.72
N GLY A 75 -0.03 -14.95 14.94
CA GLY A 75 0.16 -16.37 15.20
C GLY A 75 -0.99 -17.22 14.66
N ARG A 76 -2.25 -16.80 14.89
CA ARG A 76 -3.43 -17.47 14.32
C ARG A 76 -3.47 -17.46 12.80
N ALA A 77 -3.06 -16.35 12.18
CA ALA A 77 -3.03 -16.24 10.72
C ALA A 77 -1.93 -17.07 10.07
N LEU A 78 -0.86 -17.35 10.82
CA LEU A 78 0.31 -18.11 10.37
C LEU A 78 0.16 -19.64 10.56
N GLU A 79 -0.92 -20.12 11.19
CA GLU A 79 -1.15 -21.57 11.37
C GLU A 79 -1.16 -22.30 10.02
N GLY A 80 -0.20 -23.21 9.85
CA GLY A 80 -0.02 -23.99 8.63
C GLY A 80 0.40 -23.18 7.40
N ILE A 81 1.06 -22.04 7.60
CA ILE A 81 1.71 -21.23 6.55
C ILE A 81 3.19 -21.58 6.48
N ASP A 82 3.73 -21.77 5.28
CA ASP A 82 5.15 -22.04 5.05
C ASP A 82 5.94 -20.80 4.59
N THR A 83 5.27 -19.85 3.95
CA THR A 83 5.93 -18.69 3.35
C THR A 83 5.19 -17.40 3.66
N VAL A 84 5.91 -16.38 4.10
CA VAL A 84 5.37 -15.04 4.40
C VAL A 84 5.98 -13.99 3.49
N VAL A 85 5.14 -13.16 2.88
CA VAL A 85 5.55 -11.93 2.20
C VAL A 85 5.08 -10.74 3.03
N HIS A 86 6.00 -10.03 3.64
CA HIS A 86 5.69 -8.89 4.50
C HIS A 86 5.69 -7.58 3.72
N ALA A 87 4.49 -7.08 3.38
CA ALA A 87 4.30 -5.82 2.67
C ALA A 87 3.53 -4.75 3.48
N ALA A 88 3.11 -5.08 4.71
CA ALA A 88 2.43 -4.13 5.59
C ALA A 88 3.42 -3.08 6.11
N ALA A 89 3.15 -1.81 5.84
CA ALA A 89 3.91 -0.69 6.38
C ALA A 89 3.13 0.62 6.25
N LEU A 90 3.40 1.59 7.11
CA LEU A 90 3.10 2.99 6.88
C LEU A 90 4.27 3.61 6.09
N LYS A 91 3.98 4.44 5.06
CA LYS A 91 5.00 4.88 4.10
C LYS A 91 4.96 6.36 3.72
N GLN A 92 3.96 7.12 4.17
CA GLN A 92 3.81 8.54 3.83
C GLN A 92 4.75 9.39 4.69
N VAL A 93 5.75 10.03 4.08
CA VAL A 93 6.78 10.79 4.80
C VAL A 93 6.19 11.92 5.66
N PRO A 94 5.31 12.81 5.15
CA PRO A 94 4.72 13.85 5.99
C PRO A 94 3.93 13.30 7.17
N ALA A 95 3.22 12.18 6.98
CA ALA A 95 2.48 11.53 8.05
C ALA A 95 3.41 10.89 9.10
N ALA A 96 4.60 10.45 8.70
CA ALA A 96 5.61 9.91 9.62
C ALA A 96 6.12 10.99 10.58
N GLU A 97 6.47 12.15 10.04
CA GLU A 97 6.98 13.26 10.85
C GLU A 97 5.93 13.77 11.84
N TYR A 98 4.66 13.74 11.47
CA TYR A 98 3.56 14.18 12.34
C TYR A 98 3.10 13.10 13.35
N ASN A 99 3.19 11.81 12.99
CA ASN A 99 2.73 10.69 13.82
C ASN A 99 3.87 9.65 14.04
N PRO A 100 4.98 10.02 14.65
CA PRO A 100 6.19 9.19 14.72
C PRO A 100 5.92 7.82 15.39
N MET A 101 5.19 7.79 16.49
CA MET A 101 4.92 6.55 17.23
C MET A 101 4.08 5.55 16.44
N GLU A 102 3.17 5.99 15.58
CA GLU A 102 2.38 5.07 14.76
C GLU A 102 3.24 4.39 13.69
N PHE A 103 4.26 5.09 13.16
CA PHE A 103 5.25 4.49 12.26
C PHE A 103 6.16 3.51 13.00
N ILE A 104 6.63 3.84 14.19
CA ILE A 104 7.42 2.93 15.04
C ILE A 104 6.60 1.69 15.38
N LYS A 105 5.36 1.84 15.88
CA LYS A 105 4.49 0.73 16.23
C LYS A 105 4.21 -0.20 15.04
N THR A 106 3.99 0.37 13.85
CA THR A 106 3.64 -0.43 12.66
C THR A 106 4.87 -1.02 11.99
N ASN A 107 5.88 -0.19 11.70
CA ASN A 107 7.00 -0.59 10.85
C ASN A 107 8.11 -1.31 11.65
N VAL A 108 8.27 -0.99 12.94
CA VAL A 108 9.31 -1.58 13.78
C VAL A 108 8.72 -2.66 14.70
N LEU A 109 7.80 -2.28 15.61
CA LEU A 109 7.23 -3.27 16.55
C LEU A 109 6.35 -4.29 15.82
N GLY A 110 5.65 -3.88 14.76
CA GLY A 110 4.91 -4.81 13.90
C GLY A 110 5.81 -5.80 13.16
N ALA A 111 7.01 -5.37 12.72
CA ALA A 111 8.01 -6.27 12.14
C ALA A 111 8.53 -7.26 13.19
N GLU A 112 8.82 -6.79 14.41
CA GLU A 112 9.24 -7.64 15.52
C GLU A 112 8.16 -8.67 15.88
N ASN A 113 6.89 -8.25 15.99
CA ASN A 113 5.78 -9.17 16.23
C ASN A 113 5.70 -10.27 15.17
N LEU A 114 5.91 -9.90 13.90
CA LEU A 114 5.90 -10.88 12.81
C LEU A 114 7.08 -11.85 12.91
N VAL A 115 8.30 -11.35 13.20
CA VAL A 115 9.48 -12.21 13.43
C VAL A 115 9.18 -13.22 14.52
N GLN A 116 8.71 -12.76 15.68
CA GLN A 116 8.39 -13.63 16.81
C GLN A 116 7.29 -14.65 16.47
N ALA A 117 6.20 -14.21 15.81
CA ALA A 117 5.13 -15.11 15.40
C ALA A 117 5.59 -16.15 14.36
N CYS A 118 6.50 -15.79 13.45
CA CYS A 118 7.09 -16.75 12.51
C CYS A 118 8.03 -17.76 13.20
N LEU A 119 8.77 -17.34 14.23
CA LEU A 119 9.61 -18.23 15.01
C LEU A 119 8.80 -19.20 15.89
N ASP A 120 7.57 -18.82 16.26
CA ASP A 120 6.65 -19.64 17.06
C ASP A 120 5.76 -20.57 16.21
N THR A 121 5.91 -20.58 14.87
CA THR A 121 5.08 -21.36 13.92
C THR A 121 5.94 -22.13 12.91
N ASP A 122 5.30 -22.89 12.00
CA ASP A 122 5.97 -23.72 10.97
C ASP A 122 6.42 -22.94 9.73
N VAL A 123 6.55 -21.62 9.82
CA VAL A 123 7.00 -20.78 8.71
C VAL A 123 8.46 -21.08 8.38
N CYS A 124 8.74 -21.41 7.12
CA CYS A 124 10.10 -21.72 6.63
C CYS A 124 10.76 -20.53 5.92
N ARG A 125 9.98 -19.61 5.39
CA ARG A 125 10.50 -18.49 4.58
C ARG A 125 9.76 -17.20 4.84
N VAL A 126 10.51 -16.13 5.07
CA VAL A 126 9.99 -14.77 5.21
C VAL A 126 10.71 -13.83 4.25
N VAL A 127 9.96 -13.12 3.41
CA VAL A 127 10.48 -12.07 2.53
C VAL A 127 9.85 -10.76 2.94
N ALA A 128 10.64 -9.88 3.56
CA ALA A 128 10.21 -8.55 3.95
C ALA A 128 10.49 -7.53 2.86
N LEU A 129 9.47 -6.77 2.48
CA LEU A 129 9.62 -5.67 1.52
C LEU A 129 10.16 -4.43 2.21
N SER A 130 11.17 -3.81 1.62
CA SER A 130 11.79 -2.59 2.09
C SER A 130 11.88 -1.54 0.98
N THR A 131 12.68 -0.53 1.17
CA THR A 131 12.79 0.64 0.30
C THR A 131 14.25 1.09 0.16
N ASP A 132 14.58 1.73 -0.95
CA ASP A 132 15.83 2.46 -1.16
C ASP A 132 16.11 3.51 -0.06
N LYS A 133 15.03 4.12 0.50
CA LYS A 133 15.10 5.12 1.58
C LYS A 133 15.62 4.57 2.92
N ALA A 134 15.70 3.25 3.07
CA ALA A 134 16.31 2.57 4.21
C ALA A 134 17.85 2.51 4.12
N ALA A 135 18.46 2.78 2.95
CA ALA A 135 19.90 2.68 2.77
C ALA A 135 20.65 3.83 3.47
N ALA A 136 20.14 5.06 3.35
CA ALA A 136 20.67 6.25 4.03
C ALA A 136 19.47 7.12 4.44
N PRO A 137 18.80 6.83 5.57
CA PRO A 137 17.53 7.44 5.91
C PRO A 137 17.68 8.91 6.28
N ILE A 138 17.01 9.79 5.55
CA ILE A 138 16.93 11.23 5.81
C ILE A 138 15.57 11.64 6.43
N ASN A 139 14.69 10.70 6.69
CA ASN A 139 13.37 10.90 7.29
C ASN A 139 12.98 9.70 8.14
N LEU A 140 11.97 9.88 9.00
CA LEU A 140 11.52 8.84 9.92
C LEU A 140 11.02 7.57 9.21
N TYR A 141 10.31 7.70 8.06
CA TYR A 141 9.89 6.52 7.31
C TYR A 141 11.09 5.64 6.92
N GLY A 142 12.14 6.22 6.32
CA GLY A 142 13.36 5.51 5.97
C GLY A 142 14.04 4.88 7.19
N ALA A 143 14.13 5.62 8.31
CA ALA A 143 14.70 5.13 9.56
C ALA A 143 13.93 3.93 10.13
N THR A 144 12.59 3.99 10.16
CA THR A 144 11.77 2.85 10.62
C THR A 144 11.90 1.62 9.71
N LYS A 145 12.07 1.81 8.40
CA LYS A 145 12.32 0.71 7.47
C LYS A 145 13.72 0.12 7.63
N LEU A 146 14.74 0.95 7.93
CA LEU A 146 16.06 0.44 8.27
C LEU A 146 16.02 -0.41 9.56
N CYS A 147 15.32 0.05 10.60
CA CYS A 147 15.12 -0.76 11.82
C CYS A 147 14.44 -2.10 11.50
N SER A 148 13.37 -2.08 10.73
CA SER A 148 12.66 -3.29 10.27
C SER A 148 13.60 -4.24 9.52
N ASP A 149 14.42 -3.74 8.59
CA ASP A 149 15.39 -4.53 7.83
C ASP A 149 16.38 -5.24 8.78
N LYS A 150 16.87 -4.51 9.78
CA LYS A 150 17.80 -5.06 10.79
C LYS A 150 17.15 -6.16 11.63
N LEU A 151 15.88 -6.00 12.04
CA LEU A 151 15.12 -7.04 12.77
C LEU A 151 14.99 -8.33 11.94
N PHE A 152 14.58 -8.24 10.67
CA PHE A 152 14.46 -9.43 9.81
C PHE A 152 15.81 -10.11 9.55
N ILE A 153 16.88 -9.34 9.33
CA ILE A 153 18.21 -9.93 9.09
C ILE A 153 18.74 -10.58 10.38
N ALA A 154 18.61 -9.91 11.55
CA ALA A 154 19.03 -10.43 12.84
C ALA A 154 18.25 -11.68 13.26
N ALA A 155 17.00 -11.83 12.81
CA ALA A 155 16.17 -13.00 13.08
C ALA A 155 16.82 -14.32 12.62
N ASN A 156 17.67 -14.29 11.56
CA ASN A 156 18.44 -15.45 11.14
C ASN A 156 19.45 -15.94 12.20
N ASN A 157 19.91 -15.05 13.08
CA ASN A 157 20.88 -15.40 14.13
C ASN A 157 20.19 -15.93 15.40
N ILE A 158 18.94 -15.53 15.65
CA ILE A 158 18.19 -15.91 16.88
C ILE A 158 17.22 -17.07 16.65
N LYS A 159 17.13 -17.59 15.43
CA LYS A 159 16.20 -18.67 15.08
C LYS A 159 16.53 -20.03 15.73
N GLY A 160 17.74 -20.21 16.28
CA GLY A 160 18.22 -21.53 16.75
C GLY A 160 18.27 -22.55 15.61
N ASP A 161 17.85 -23.77 15.88
CA ASP A 161 17.86 -24.90 14.93
C ASP A 161 16.66 -24.91 13.95
N ARG A 162 15.80 -23.88 13.98
CA ARG A 162 14.63 -23.80 13.10
C ARG A 162 15.04 -23.61 11.63
N GLU A 163 14.40 -24.33 10.73
CA GLU A 163 14.64 -24.23 9.27
C GLU A 163 13.89 -23.02 8.65
N ILE A 164 13.94 -21.88 9.31
CA ILE A 164 13.36 -20.63 8.80
C ILE A 164 14.45 -19.71 8.25
N ALA A 165 14.17 -19.05 7.13
CA ALA A 165 15.04 -18.04 6.52
C ALA A 165 14.30 -16.71 6.36
N PHE A 166 14.91 -15.64 6.87
CA PHE A 166 14.44 -14.28 6.73
C PHE A 166 15.28 -13.53 5.69
N SER A 167 14.62 -12.87 4.76
CA SER A 167 15.26 -12.07 3.72
C SER A 167 14.55 -10.73 3.55
N VAL A 168 15.31 -9.71 3.12
CA VAL A 168 14.82 -8.37 2.87
C VAL A 168 15.05 -8.01 1.41
N VAL A 169 14.02 -7.47 0.76
CA VAL A 169 14.10 -6.96 -0.61
C VAL A 169 13.88 -5.46 -0.59
N ARG A 170 14.93 -4.70 -0.93
CA ARG A 170 14.85 -3.24 -1.13
C ARG A 170 14.58 -2.93 -2.59
N TYR A 171 13.66 -2.00 -2.83
CA TYR A 171 13.35 -1.50 -4.17
C TYR A 171 13.06 0.01 -4.12
N GLY A 172 13.18 0.67 -5.27
CA GLY A 172 12.90 2.09 -5.41
C GLY A 172 11.42 2.41 -5.55
N ASN A 173 11.10 3.53 -6.19
CA ASN A 173 9.72 3.95 -6.38
C ASN A 173 8.99 3.04 -7.37
N VAL A 174 7.84 2.52 -6.95
CA VAL A 174 6.96 1.72 -7.80
C VAL A 174 6.06 2.65 -8.61
N MET A 175 6.19 2.63 -9.93
CA MET A 175 5.37 3.44 -10.82
C MET A 175 3.88 3.11 -10.67
N GLY A 176 3.03 4.14 -10.63
CA GLY A 176 1.57 3.98 -10.55
C GLY A 176 1.04 3.51 -9.19
N SER A 177 1.88 3.33 -8.15
CA SER A 177 1.38 2.99 -6.81
C SER A 177 0.64 4.17 -6.19
N ARG A 178 -0.39 3.88 -5.36
CA ARG A 178 -1.15 4.93 -4.63
C ARG A 178 -0.21 5.81 -3.80
N GLY A 179 -0.33 7.13 -3.94
CA GLY A 179 0.52 8.12 -3.27
C GLY A 179 1.95 8.19 -3.83
N SER A 180 2.22 7.66 -5.02
CA SER A 180 3.49 7.86 -5.71
C SER A 180 3.46 9.13 -6.58
N VAL A 181 4.66 9.58 -6.97
CA VAL A 181 4.89 10.85 -7.67
C VAL A 181 4.10 10.96 -8.99
N ILE A 182 4.00 9.88 -9.78
CA ILE A 182 3.35 9.93 -11.10
C ILE A 182 1.84 10.22 -11.00
N PRO A 183 1.02 9.50 -10.21
CA PRO A 183 -0.38 9.84 -9.99
C PRO A 183 -0.57 11.27 -9.45
N LEU A 184 0.34 11.74 -8.59
CA LEU A 184 0.29 13.10 -8.07
C LEU A 184 0.48 14.14 -9.18
N PHE A 185 1.48 13.99 -10.05
CA PHE A 185 1.71 14.92 -11.16
C PHE A 185 0.57 14.90 -12.19
N ILE A 186 -0.01 13.74 -12.46
CA ILE A 186 -1.18 13.65 -13.35
C ILE A 186 -2.34 14.46 -12.75
N SER A 187 -2.67 14.25 -11.47
CA SER A 187 -3.75 15.00 -10.81
C SER A 187 -3.50 16.50 -10.72
N LEU A 188 -2.25 16.93 -10.53
CA LEU A 188 -1.88 18.34 -10.53
C LEU A 188 -2.00 18.97 -11.93
N LYS A 189 -1.65 18.23 -12.99
CA LYS A 189 -1.83 18.67 -14.37
C LYS A 189 -3.31 18.86 -14.70
N ASP A 190 -4.16 17.91 -14.34
CA ASP A 190 -5.61 17.96 -14.56
C ASP A 190 -6.25 19.12 -13.79
N ASN A 191 -5.85 19.36 -12.54
CA ASN A 191 -6.31 20.50 -11.75
C ASN A 191 -5.90 21.85 -12.37
N LYS A 192 -4.67 21.99 -12.87
CA LYS A 192 -4.24 23.22 -13.59
C LYS A 192 -5.06 23.48 -14.85
N LEU A 193 -5.36 22.46 -15.63
CA LEU A 193 -6.22 22.56 -16.82
C LEU A 193 -7.64 22.99 -16.44
N THR A 194 -8.18 22.48 -15.33
CA THR A 194 -9.51 22.86 -14.83
C THR A 194 -9.55 24.32 -14.38
N ILE A 195 -8.53 24.82 -13.68
CA ILE A 195 -8.41 26.21 -13.24
C ILE A 195 -8.29 27.16 -14.46
N GLN A 196 -7.46 26.81 -15.44
CA GLN A 196 -7.31 27.61 -16.67
C GLN A 196 -8.62 27.70 -17.47
N ASN A 197 -9.39 26.62 -17.54
CA ASN A 197 -10.68 26.60 -18.21
C ASN A 197 -11.75 27.42 -17.47
N GLN A 198 -11.72 27.46 -16.13
CA GLN A 198 -12.60 28.30 -15.33
C GLN A 198 -12.25 29.79 -15.51
N SER A 199 -10.98 30.16 -15.49
CA SER A 199 -10.52 31.53 -15.72
C SER A 199 -10.95 32.05 -17.10
N LYS A 200 -10.79 31.26 -18.17
CA LYS A 200 -11.26 31.60 -19.50
C LYS A 200 -12.77 31.79 -19.59
N LYS A 201 -13.57 31.02 -18.87
CA LYS A 201 -15.04 31.21 -18.80
C LYS A 201 -15.43 32.47 -18.05
N ILE A 202 -14.72 32.85 -17.00
CA ILE A 202 -14.96 34.08 -16.24
C ILE A 202 -14.66 35.28 -17.12
N ASP A 203 -13.55 35.31 -17.85
CA ASP A 203 -13.19 36.38 -18.77
C ASP A 203 -14.18 36.55 -19.92
N ALA A 204 -14.67 35.45 -20.50
CA ALA A 204 -15.69 35.47 -21.56
C ALA A 204 -17.04 35.99 -21.05
N ASN A 205 -17.42 35.70 -19.82
CA ASN A 205 -18.65 36.21 -19.21
C ASN A 205 -18.56 37.69 -18.80
N SER A 206 -17.39 38.17 -18.39
CA SER A 206 -17.16 39.60 -18.12
C SER A 206 -17.15 40.43 -19.39
N LEU A 207 -16.65 39.92 -20.49
CA LEU A 207 -16.70 40.60 -21.81
C LEU A 207 -18.14 40.68 -22.33
N LYS A 208 -18.99 39.68 -22.18
CA LYS A 208 -20.41 39.72 -22.54
C LYS A 208 -21.17 40.74 -21.72
N LYS A 209 -21.01 40.79 -20.40
CA LYS A 209 -21.64 41.79 -19.53
C LYS A 209 -21.26 43.23 -19.89
N ASN A 210 -20.00 43.48 -20.30
CA ASN A 210 -19.56 44.80 -20.73
C ASN A 210 -20.11 45.20 -22.11
N GLN A 211 -20.43 44.26 -23.00
CA GLN A 211 -21.08 44.54 -24.28
C GLN A 211 -22.57 44.87 -24.08
N ASP A 212 -23.27 44.13 -23.22
CA ASP A 212 -24.69 44.38 -22.94
C ASP A 212 -24.90 45.70 -22.19
N SER A 213 -23.98 46.12 -21.31
CA SER A 213 -24.03 47.43 -20.64
C SER A 213 -23.77 48.62 -21.61
N LYS A 214 -22.95 48.44 -22.65
CA LYS A 214 -22.73 49.47 -23.69
C LYS A 214 -23.92 49.61 -24.62
N VAL A 215 -24.72 48.59 -24.84
CA VAL A 215 -25.94 48.63 -25.67
C VAL A 215 -27.09 49.32 -24.93
N SER A 216 -27.18 49.27 -23.60
CA SER A 216 -28.23 49.90 -22.82
C SER A 216 -28.07 51.42 -22.63
N LEU A 217 -26.87 51.99 -22.84
CA LEU A 217 -26.59 53.42 -22.70
C LEU A 217 -26.89 54.25 -23.99
N LYS A 218 -27.30 53.61 -25.09
CA LYS A 218 -27.60 54.32 -26.36
C LYS A 218 -29.07 54.62 -26.62
N ARG A 219 -29.99 54.46 -25.65
CA ARG A 219 -31.40 54.78 -25.80
C ARG A 219 -31.90 55.65 -24.63
N LYS A 220 -31.58 56.97 -24.68
CA LYS A 220 -32.40 58.00 -24.06
C LYS A 220 -32.96 58.88 -25.15
N PRO A 221 -34.27 59.04 -25.30
CA PRO A 221 -34.85 59.98 -26.21
C PRO A 221 -34.67 61.38 -25.64
N VAL A 222 -34.31 62.32 -26.50
CA VAL A 222 -34.35 63.74 -26.26
C VAL A 222 -35.83 64.14 -26.29
N LEU A 223 -36.36 64.66 -25.19
CA LEU A 223 -37.66 65.35 -25.15
C LEU A 223 -37.42 66.83 -25.34
N SER A 224 -38.08 67.34 -26.33
CA SER A 224 -38.27 68.76 -26.67
C SER A 224 -38.93 69.58 -25.58
#